data_d08cbb05fcfa45509ba693f0c07d0f1a
#
_entry.id   d08cbb05fcfa45509ba693f0c07d0f1a
#
_cell.length_a   1.000
_cell.length_b   1.000
_cell.length_c   1.000
_cell.angle_alpha   90.00
_cell.angle_beta   90.00
_cell.angle_gamma   90.00
#
_symmetry.space_group_name_H-M   'P 1'
#
loop_
_entity.id
_entity.type
_entity.pdbx_description
1 polymer ?
#
loop_
_entity_poly.entity_id
_entity_poly.type
_entity_poly.pdbx_seq_one_letter_code
_entity_poly.pdbx_strand_id
1 'polypeptide(L)'
;MSATLYLIPTPLATADTPCLLPHEQALMVGITDFIVEAEKTARAHLKALGVTTPIRELSMHTLNEHTDAADIPALLEPLQQGRDVGLVSEAGCPAVADPGAQVVALAHQHGFTVKPLVGPSSILLALMASGANGQNFAFRGYLPQAADERAAALKDWEARAYQQKETQIFIETPYRNDVLLETALQTLKPTTRLCVACDLTADTETIVSLPVQDWPKERPNLKKRPTIFIIYAQ
;
A
#
# COMPACT_ATOMS: atom_id res chain seq x y z
N MET A 1 18.39 23.30 11.69
CA MET A 1 17.29 22.35 11.90
C MET A 1 17.78 21.00 11.38
N SER A 2 17.42 19.91 12.00
CA SER A 2 17.77 18.56 11.50
C SER A 2 17.05 18.32 10.17
N ALA A 3 17.74 17.69 9.20
CA ALA A 3 17.12 17.30 7.93
C ALA A 3 15.97 16.29 8.15
N THR A 4 14.98 16.31 7.28
CA THR A 4 13.74 15.56 7.42
C THR A 4 13.60 14.53 6.29
N LEU A 5 13.27 13.29 6.66
CA LEU A 5 12.77 12.27 5.74
C LEU A 5 11.25 12.40 5.65
N TYR A 6 10.75 12.86 4.50
CA TYR A 6 9.32 12.94 4.23
C TYR A 6 8.83 11.65 3.58
N LEU A 7 7.80 11.04 4.16
CA LEU A 7 7.12 9.89 3.54
C LEU A 7 5.96 10.43 2.70
N ILE A 8 6.11 10.36 1.38
CA ILE A 8 5.23 11.03 0.42
C ILE A 8 4.29 10.00 -0.21
N PRO A 9 3.00 10.01 0.15
CA PRO A 9 2.02 9.14 -0.48
C PRO A 9 1.82 9.45 -1.96
N THR A 10 1.47 8.42 -2.72
CA THR A 10 1.11 8.51 -4.14
C THR A 10 -0.34 8.14 -4.37
N PRO A 11 -0.96 8.61 -5.45
CA PRO A 11 -2.30 8.18 -5.85
C PRO A 11 -2.38 6.65 -6.04
N LEU A 12 -3.55 6.06 -5.78
CA LEU A 12 -3.77 4.62 -5.98
C LEU A 12 -4.08 4.27 -7.44
N ALA A 13 -4.76 5.16 -8.16
CA ALA A 13 -5.24 4.89 -9.51
C ALA A 13 -4.40 5.55 -10.59
N THR A 14 -4.29 6.87 -10.60
CA THR A 14 -3.58 7.63 -11.64
C THR A 14 -2.54 8.56 -11.03
N ALA A 15 -1.33 8.53 -11.55
CA ALA A 15 -0.20 9.30 -11.03
C ALA A 15 -0.35 10.83 -11.21
N ASP A 16 -1.27 11.28 -12.02
CA ASP A 16 -1.53 12.69 -12.33
C ASP A 16 -2.59 13.35 -11.44
N THR A 17 -3.24 12.57 -10.58
CA THR A 17 -4.23 13.11 -9.63
C THR A 17 -3.53 13.46 -8.31
N PRO A 18 -3.45 14.75 -7.91
CA PRO A 18 -2.87 15.13 -6.63
C PRO A 18 -3.61 14.48 -5.45
N CYS A 19 -2.87 13.88 -4.53
CA CYS A 19 -3.44 13.24 -3.33
C CYS A 19 -2.98 13.88 -2.02
N LEU A 20 -2.02 14.82 -2.06
CA LEU A 20 -1.54 15.54 -0.88
C LEU A 20 -2.42 16.75 -0.56
N LEU A 21 -2.49 17.09 0.72
CA LEU A 21 -3.09 18.34 1.15
C LEU A 21 -2.26 19.54 0.66
N PRO A 22 -2.88 20.71 0.33
CA PRO A 22 -2.16 21.86 -0.23
C PRO A 22 -0.95 22.33 0.59
N HIS A 23 -1.04 22.29 1.92
CA HIS A 23 0.07 22.69 2.80
C HIS A 23 1.20 21.65 2.82
N GLU A 24 0.90 20.38 2.59
CA GLU A 24 1.90 19.31 2.48
C GLU A 24 2.56 19.32 1.11
N GLN A 25 1.79 19.58 0.06
CA GLN A 25 2.34 19.81 -1.28
C GLN A 25 3.38 20.94 -1.27
N ALA A 26 3.11 22.05 -0.55
CA ALA A 26 4.05 23.15 -0.40
C ALA A 26 5.39 22.74 0.26
N LEU A 27 5.38 21.72 1.13
CA LEU A 27 6.61 21.19 1.72
C LEU A 27 7.48 20.45 0.70
N MET A 28 6.85 19.83 -0.32
CA MET A 28 7.53 19.00 -1.32
C MET A 28 8.22 19.80 -2.41
N VAL A 29 7.76 21.03 -2.65
CA VAL A 29 8.18 21.86 -3.80
C VAL A 29 9.70 22.09 -3.84
N GLY A 30 10.38 22.18 -2.69
CA GLY A 30 11.81 22.45 -2.56
C GLY A 30 12.70 21.21 -2.38
N ILE A 31 12.15 20.00 -2.31
CA ILE A 31 12.95 18.78 -2.14
C ILE A 31 13.62 18.43 -3.47
N THR A 32 14.91 18.07 -3.40
CA THR A 32 15.72 17.70 -4.57
C THR A 32 16.18 16.24 -4.56
N ASP A 33 16.15 15.61 -3.41
CA ASP A 33 16.66 14.25 -3.20
C ASP A 33 15.49 13.31 -2.87
N PHE A 34 15.34 12.25 -3.67
CA PHE A 34 14.23 11.31 -3.52
C PHE A 34 14.71 9.87 -3.50
N ILE A 35 14.09 9.07 -2.63
CA ILE A 35 14.19 7.61 -2.64
C ILE A 35 12.89 7.10 -3.28
N VAL A 36 12.99 6.30 -4.34
CA VAL A 36 11.85 5.91 -5.18
C VAL A 36 11.92 4.42 -5.51
N GLU A 37 10.79 3.77 -5.71
CA GLU A 37 10.73 2.38 -6.13
C GLU A 37 11.05 2.25 -7.63
N ALA A 38 10.45 3.12 -8.46
CA ALA A 38 10.76 3.24 -9.88
C ALA A 38 10.81 4.72 -10.31
N GLU A 39 11.90 5.11 -10.97
CA GLU A 39 12.11 6.52 -11.36
C GLU A 39 11.05 7.04 -12.34
N LYS A 40 10.54 6.19 -13.23
CA LYS A 40 9.59 6.61 -14.27
C LYS A 40 8.27 7.10 -13.68
N THR A 41 7.69 6.35 -12.77
CA THR A 41 6.43 6.67 -12.07
C THR A 41 6.64 7.82 -11.09
N ALA A 42 7.74 7.81 -10.34
CA ALA A 42 8.10 8.90 -9.45
C ALA A 42 8.23 10.25 -10.17
N ARG A 43 8.87 10.29 -11.34
CA ARG A 43 8.98 11.52 -12.15
C ARG A 43 7.62 12.08 -12.57
N ALA A 44 6.69 11.21 -12.96
CA ALA A 44 5.33 11.62 -13.31
C ALA A 44 4.60 12.21 -12.09
N HIS A 45 4.69 11.54 -10.94
CA HIS A 45 4.08 11.99 -9.70
C HIS A 45 4.67 13.31 -9.20
N LEU A 46 6.00 13.44 -9.13
CA LEU A 46 6.66 14.66 -8.69
C LEU A 46 6.36 15.86 -9.61
N LYS A 47 6.22 15.61 -10.91
CA LYS A 47 5.77 16.63 -11.86
C LYS A 47 4.34 17.09 -11.57
N ALA A 48 3.42 16.16 -11.27
CA ALA A 48 2.04 16.46 -10.92
C ALA A 48 1.94 17.22 -9.58
N LEU A 49 2.84 16.95 -8.63
CA LEU A 49 2.95 17.68 -7.36
C LEU A 49 3.50 19.11 -7.52
N GLY A 50 4.05 19.47 -8.68
CA GLY A 50 4.56 20.81 -8.95
C GLY A 50 5.91 21.11 -8.31
N VAL A 51 6.79 20.11 -8.18
CA VAL A 51 8.18 20.32 -7.75
C VAL A 51 8.84 21.36 -8.64
N THR A 52 9.49 22.37 -8.05
CA THR A 52 10.03 23.51 -8.78
C THR A 52 11.37 23.23 -9.47
N THR A 53 12.17 22.32 -8.91
CA THR A 53 13.41 21.88 -9.54
C THR A 53 13.08 21.08 -10.80
N PRO A 54 13.73 21.35 -11.93
CA PRO A 54 13.54 20.56 -13.15
C PRO A 54 13.73 19.06 -12.87
N ILE A 55 12.80 18.24 -13.33
CA ILE A 55 12.78 16.78 -13.02
C ILE A 55 14.12 16.09 -13.37
N ARG A 56 14.81 16.54 -14.41
CA ARG A 56 16.14 16.02 -14.83
C ARG A 56 17.27 16.35 -13.83
N GLU A 57 17.06 17.33 -12.97
CA GLU A 57 18.03 17.80 -11.97
C GLU A 57 17.77 17.22 -10.58
N LEU A 58 16.68 16.47 -10.41
CA LEU A 58 16.38 15.76 -9.17
C LEU A 58 17.32 14.56 -9.01
N SER A 59 17.81 14.37 -7.80
CA SER A 59 18.56 13.18 -7.40
C SER A 59 17.55 12.09 -7.00
N MET A 60 17.54 10.98 -7.74
CA MET A 60 16.65 9.85 -7.46
C MET A 60 17.48 8.59 -7.16
N HIS A 61 17.23 8.00 -6.01
CA HIS A 61 17.87 6.77 -5.56
C HIS A 61 16.83 5.65 -5.53
N THR A 62 17.09 4.57 -6.28
CA THR A 62 16.14 3.46 -6.34
C THR A 62 16.22 2.58 -5.10
N LEU A 63 15.07 2.27 -4.52
CA LEU A 63 14.89 1.31 -3.44
C LEU A 63 13.76 0.35 -3.82
N ASN A 64 14.08 -0.87 -4.18
CA ASN A 64 13.13 -1.91 -4.56
C ASN A 64 13.55 -3.29 -3.99
N GLU A 65 12.84 -4.34 -4.35
CA GLU A 65 13.12 -5.72 -3.90
C GLU A 65 14.50 -6.26 -4.27
N HIS A 66 15.19 -5.62 -5.23
CA HIS A 66 16.53 -6.01 -5.68
C HIS A 66 17.66 -5.20 -5.02
N THR A 67 17.31 -4.19 -4.21
CA THR A 67 18.30 -3.35 -3.52
C THR A 67 18.98 -4.15 -2.42
N ASP A 68 20.31 -4.24 -2.46
CA ASP A 68 21.06 -4.91 -1.40
C ASP A 68 20.90 -4.15 -0.06
N ALA A 69 20.71 -4.89 1.01
CA ALA A 69 20.61 -4.32 2.35
C ALA A 69 21.85 -3.50 2.74
N ALA A 70 23.03 -3.83 2.19
CA ALA A 70 24.28 -3.10 2.40
C ALA A 70 24.27 -1.70 1.76
N ASP A 71 23.45 -1.45 0.75
CA ASP A 71 23.35 -0.17 0.04
C ASP A 71 22.34 0.80 0.70
N ILE A 72 21.45 0.29 1.54
CA ILE A 72 20.39 1.10 2.16
C ILE A 72 20.95 2.27 3.01
N PRO A 73 22.04 2.12 3.80
CA PRO A 73 22.60 3.24 4.56
C PRO A 73 23.05 4.43 3.69
N ALA A 74 23.48 4.20 2.47
CA ALA A 74 23.90 5.26 1.53
C ALA A 74 22.71 6.16 1.13
N LEU A 75 21.48 5.66 1.16
CA LEU A 75 20.28 6.43 0.88
C LEU A 75 20.04 7.58 1.88
N LEU A 76 20.69 7.53 3.04
CA LEU A 76 20.60 8.59 4.06
C LEU A 76 21.68 9.68 3.91
N GLU A 77 22.62 9.56 2.97
CA GLU A 77 23.69 10.54 2.79
C GLU A 77 23.18 11.99 2.62
N PRO A 78 22.10 12.27 1.85
CA PRO A 78 21.57 13.62 1.75
C PRO A 78 21.10 14.17 3.11
N LEU A 79 20.46 13.33 3.95
CA LEU A 79 20.05 13.74 5.30
C LEU A 79 21.26 14.08 6.19
N GLN A 80 22.36 13.32 6.09
CA GLN A 80 23.60 13.57 6.81
C GLN A 80 24.26 14.90 6.36
N GLN A 81 24.03 15.29 5.12
CA GLN A 81 24.47 16.57 4.54
C GLN A 81 23.53 17.74 4.84
N GLY A 82 22.48 17.50 5.64
CA GLY A 82 21.52 18.54 6.03
C GLY A 82 20.44 18.83 4.98
N ARG A 83 20.26 17.96 3.98
CA ARG A 83 19.23 18.10 2.95
C ARG A 83 18.03 17.20 3.25
N ASP A 84 16.83 17.71 3.04
CA ASP A 84 15.59 16.94 3.16
C ASP A 84 15.47 15.90 2.04
N VAL A 85 14.89 14.75 2.35
CA VAL A 85 14.70 13.64 1.42
C VAL A 85 13.23 13.24 1.37
N GLY A 86 12.72 12.97 0.17
CA GLY A 86 11.39 12.39 -0.04
C GLY A 86 11.47 10.90 -0.32
N LEU A 87 10.75 10.08 0.46
CA LEU A 87 10.52 8.66 0.16
C LEU A 87 9.17 8.52 -0.52
N VAL A 88 9.15 8.00 -1.75
CA VAL A 88 7.98 7.91 -2.63
C VAL A 88 7.76 6.46 -3.04
N SER A 89 6.53 5.95 -2.85
CA SER A 89 6.12 4.61 -3.29
C SER A 89 5.49 4.61 -4.68
N GLU A 90 5.22 3.42 -5.24
CA GLU A 90 4.50 3.28 -6.52
C GLU A 90 3.01 3.64 -6.37
N ALA A 91 2.35 3.23 -5.27
CA ALA A 91 0.95 3.53 -5.00
C ALA A 91 0.64 3.55 -3.51
N GLY A 92 -0.03 4.58 -3.02
CA GLY A 92 -0.44 4.67 -1.61
C GLY A 92 0.66 5.16 -0.68
N CYS A 93 0.74 4.59 0.52
CA CYS A 93 1.62 5.04 1.60
C CYS A 93 2.99 4.35 1.54
N PRO A 94 4.10 5.09 1.44
CA PRO A 94 5.44 4.50 1.45
C PRO A 94 5.70 3.71 2.75
N ALA A 95 6.51 2.67 2.65
CA ALA A 95 6.85 1.74 3.74
C ALA A 95 5.67 0.90 4.30
N VAL A 96 4.49 0.93 3.66
CA VAL A 96 3.33 0.10 4.01
C VAL A 96 3.06 -0.87 2.87
N ALA A 97 3.43 -2.14 3.04
CA ALA A 97 3.44 -3.17 2.00
C ALA A 97 4.39 -2.88 0.82
N ASP A 98 5.24 -1.88 0.98
CA ASP A 98 6.22 -1.37 0.02
C ASP A 98 7.62 -1.29 0.65
N PRO A 99 8.70 -1.19 -0.15
CA PRO A 99 10.03 -0.88 0.35
C PRO A 99 10.04 0.45 1.12
N GLY A 100 10.97 0.56 2.10
CA GLY A 100 11.18 1.82 2.82
C GLY A 100 11.21 1.70 4.34
N ALA A 101 10.61 0.67 4.93
CA ALA A 101 10.60 0.50 6.39
C ALA A 101 12.01 0.49 6.99
N GLN A 102 13.00 -0.09 6.30
CA GLN A 102 14.40 -0.10 6.74
C GLN A 102 15.04 1.29 6.71
N VAL A 103 14.75 2.10 5.67
CA VAL A 103 15.20 3.50 5.57
C VAL A 103 14.62 4.32 6.72
N VAL A 104 13.33 4.16 7.01
CA VAL A 104 12.66 4.82 8.13
C VAL A 104 13.31 4.43 9.47
N ALA A 105 13.56 3.12 9.68
CA ALA A 105 14.22 2.64 10.89
C ALA A 105 15.63 3.23 11.06
N LEU A 106 16.42 3.26 10.00
CA LEU A 106 17.76 3.87 10.01
C LEU A 106 17.70 5.39 10.25
N ALA A 107 16.75 6.09 9.65
CA ALA A 107 16.57 7.53 9.87
C ALA A 107 16.32 7.83 11.37
N HIS A 108 15.47 7.03 12.02
CA HIS A 108 15.25 7.14 13.48
C HIS A 108 16.52 6.81 14.28
N GLN A 109 17.26 5.76 13.91
CA GLN A 109 18.53 5.40 14.59
C GLN A 109 19.57 6.50 14.53
N HIS A 110 19.61 7.25 13.42
CA HIS A 110 20.52 8.39 13.24
C HIS A 110 19.97 9.72 13.78
N GLY A 111 18.78 9.73 14.38
CA GLY A 111 18.18 10.92 14.98
C GLY A 111 17.62 11.93 13.98
N PHE A 112 17.36 11.51 12.73
CA PHE A 112 16.69 12.35 11.75
C PHE A 112 15.19 12.45 12.04
N THR A 113 14.60 13.58 11.65
CA THR A 113 13.16 13.76 11.70
C THR A 113 12.51 12.91 10.59
N VAL A 114 11.50 12.09 10.94
CA VAL A 114 10.67 11.38 9.98
C VAL A 114 9.29 11.99 9.99
N LYS A 115 8.80 12.42 8.83
CA LYS A 115 7.50 13.09 8.69
C LYS A 115 6.62 12.38 7.66
N PRO A 116 5.63 11.57 8.08
CA PRO A 116 4.63 11.03 7.17
C PRO A 116 3.69 12.16 6.73
N LEU A 117 3.32 12.15 5.45
CA LEU A 117 2.31 13.03 4.89
C LEU A 117 0.97 12.30 4.75
N VAL A 118 -0.13 13.05 4.78
CA VAL A 118 -1.48 12.48 4.63
C VAL A 118 -1.72 12.08 3.18
N GLY A 119 -2.18 10.86 2.98
CA GLY A 119 -2.49 10.36 1.65
C GLY A 119 -3.32 9.08 1.65
N PRO A 120 -3.69 8.58 0.47
CA PRO A 120 -4.57 7.42 0.34
C PRO A 120 -3.88 6.13 0.78
N SER A 121 -4.64 5.25 1.44
CA SER A 121 -4.24 3.89 1.75
C SER A 121 -5.34 2.94 1.27
N SER A 122 -5.02 2.04 0.34
CA SER A 122 -5.96 1.04 -0.14
C SER A 122 -6.47 0.14 0.98
N ILE A 123 -5.63 -0.16 1.96
CA ILE A 123 -5.97 -0.97 3.14
C ILE A 123 -7.07 -0.30 3.97
N LEU A 124 -6.90 1.00 4.29
CA LEU A 124 -7.87 1.74 5.09
C LEU A 124 -9.14 2.06 4.31
N LEU A 125 -9.04 2.40 3.02
CA LEU A 125 -10.22 2.66 2.18
C LEU A 125 -11.08 1.40 2.04
N ALA A 126 -10.46 0.23 1.80
CA ALA A 126 -11.16 -1.03 1.77
C ALA A 126 -11.83 -1.36 3.11
N LEU A 127 -11.13 -1.16 4.23
CA LEU A 127 -11.67 -1.39 5.57
C LEU A 127 -12.87 -0.48 5.84
N MET A 128 -12.78 0.81 5.54
CA MET A 128 -13.88 1.77 5.69
C MET A 128 -15.13 1.35 4.93
N ALA A 129 -14.96 0.82 3.73
CA ALA A 129 -16.07 0.44 2.84
C ALA A 129 -16.60 -0.98 3.07
N SER A 130 -15.88 -1.83 3.82
CA SER A 130 -16.21 -3.25 3.99
C SER A 130 -17.40 -3.52 4.92
N GLY A 131 -17.64 -2.65 5.91
CA GLY A 131 -18.55 -2.91 7.04
C GLY A 131 -17.96 -3.82 8.12
N ALA A 132 -16.66 -4.11 8.05
CA ALA A 132 -15.93 -4.91 9.04
C ALA A 132 -15.58 -4.10 10.29
N ASN A 133 -15.08 -4.81 11.33
CA ASN A 133 -14.61 -4.17 12.57
C ASN A 133 -13.31 -3.38 12.31
N GLY A 134 -13.39 -2.06 12.38
CA GLY A 134 -12.26 -1.15 12.22
C GLY A 134 -11.44 -0.89 13.50
N GLN A 135 -11.85 -1.44 14.65
CA GLN A 135 -11.10 -1.29 15.92
C GLN A 135 -10.10 -2.42 16.16
N ASN A 136 -10.34 -3.58 15.56
CA ASN A 136 -9.47 -4.74 15.66
C ASN A 136 -9.30 -5.36 14.28
N PHE A 137 -8.18 -5.08 13.62
CA PHE A 137 -7.86 -5.59 12.29
C PHE A 137 -6.37 -5.86 12.14
N ALA A 138 -6.04 -6.77 11.23
CA ALA A 138 -4.68 -7.07 10.86
C ALA A 138 -4.52 -7.10 9.34
N PHE A 139 -3.48 -6.44 8.84
CA PHE A 139 -3.02 -6.60 7.47
C PHE A 139 -2.05 -7.78 7.41
N ARG A 140 -2.34 -8.76 6.55
CA ARG A 140 -1.62 -10.04 6.44
C ARG A 140 -0.67 -10.10 5.24
N GLY A 141 -0.68 -9.08 4.38
CA GLY A 141 0.12 -9.09 3.15
C GLY A 141 -0.38 -10.12 2.13
N TYR A 142 0.55 -10.81 1.48
CA TYR A 142 0.26 -11.82 0.45
C TYR A 142 0.03 -13.19 1.04
N LEU A 143 -0.86 -13.95 0.39
CA LEU A 143 -1.03 -15.37 0.70
C LEU A 143 0.05 -16.25 0.05
N PRO A 144 0.27 -17.48 0.59
CA PRO A 144 1.13 -18.46 -0.04
C PRO A 144 0.73 -18.79 -1.48
N GLN A 145 1.71 -19.09 -2.31
CA GLN A 145 1.46 -19.42 -3.73
C GLN A 145 0.88 -20.83 -3.90
N ALA A 146 1.29 -21.80 -3.06
CA ALA A 146 0.76 -23.15 -3.08
C ALA A 146 -0.71 -23.18 -2.68
N ALA A 147 -1.53 -23.93 -3.41
CA ALA A 147 -2.99 -23.90 -3.25
C ALA A 147 -3.46 -24.42 -1.89
N ASP A 148 -2.81 -25.47 -1.39
CA ASP A 148 -3.06 -26.07 -0.07
C ASP A 148 -2.66 -25.13 1.08
N GLU A 149 -1.49 -24.53 1.01
CA GLU A 149 -1.02 -23.52 1.99
C GLU A 149 -1.91 -22.29 1.99
N ARG A 150 -2.35 -21.83 0.81
CA ARG A 150 -3.27 -20.69 0.66
C ARG A 150 -4.61 -20.98 1.31
N ALA A 151 -5.18 -22.17 1.07
CA ALA A 151 -6.42 -22.59 1.70
C ALA A 151 -6.28 -22.75 3.22
N ALA A 152 -5.14 -23.25 3.71
CA ALA A 152 -4.86 -23.36 5.13
C ALA A 152 -4.75 -21.95 5.79
N ALA A 153 -4.06 -21.01 5.17
CA ALA A 153 -3.97 -19.63 5.66
C ALA A 153 -5.34 -18.95 5.73
N LEU A 154 -6.20 -19.12 4.71
CA LEU A 154 -7.56 -18.59 4.72
C LEU A 154 -8.38 -19.13 5.89
N LYS A 155 -8.26 -20.42 6.20
CA LYS A 155 -8.96 -21.07 7.35
C LYS A 155 -8.44 -20.54 8.69
N ASP A 156 -7.12 -20.34 8.84
CA ASP A 156 -6.55 -19.77 10.06
C ASP A 156 -7.05 -18.33 10.26
N TRP A 157 -7.04 -17.52 9.22
CA TRP A 157 -7.52 -16.13 9.30
C TRP A 157 -9.03 -16.04 9.56
N GLU A 158 -9.82 -16.95 8.97
CA GLU A 158 -11.24 -17.09 9.30
C GLU A 158 -11.44 -17.43 10.78
N ALA A 159 -10.67 -18.38 11.32
CA ALA A 159 -10.74 -18.73 12.72
C ALA A 159 -10.44 -17.54 13.64
N ARG A 160 -9.42 -16.73 13.32
CA ARG A 160 -9.11 -15.48 14.04
C ARG A 160 -10.26 -14.48 13.97
N ALA A 161 -10.88 -14.33 12.78
CA ALA A 161 -12.02 -13.42 12.61
C ALA A 161 -13.18 -13.80 13.53
N TYR A 162 -13.46 -15.10 13.71
CA TYR A 162 -14.51 -15.55 14.63
C TYR A 162 -14.11 -15.48 16.10
N GLN A 163 -12.92 -15.95 16.45
CA GLN A 163 -12.48 -16.10 17.84
C GLN A 163 -12.08 -14.77 18.48
N GLN A 164 -11.40 -13.92 17.72
CA GLN A 164 -10.81 -12.67 18.22
C GLN A 164 -11.58 -11.42 17.76
N LYS A 165 -12.62 -11.58 16.94
CA LYS A 165 -13.32 -10.45 16.28
C LYS A 165 -12.36 -9.54 15.51
N GLU A 166 -11.28 -10.11 14.97
CA GLU A 166 -10.23 -9.43 14.23
C GLU A 166 -10.52 -9.48 12.73
N THR A 167 -10.66 -8.34 12.09
CA THR A 167 -10.78 -8.23 10.64
C THR A 167 -9.46 -8.59 9.97
N GLN A 168 -9.47 -9.50 8.99
CA GLN A 168 -8.29 -9.93 8.26
C GLN A 168 -8.26 -9.25 6.90
N ILE A 169 -7.24 -8.44 6.64
CA ILE A 169 -7.04 -7.72 5.39
C ILE A 169 -5.83 -8.31 4.66
N PHE A 170 -5.96 -8.60 3.38
CA PHE A 170 -4.88 -9.21 2.61
C PHE A 170 -4.94 -8.82 1.13
N ILE A 171 -3.85 -9.07 0.43
CA ILE A 171 -3.68 -8.75 -0.98
C ILE A 171 -3.15 -9.94 -1.76
N GLU A 172 -3.26 -9.85 -3.07
CA GLU A 172 -2.61 -10.76 -4.02
C GLU A 172 -2.06 -9.96 -5.20
N THR A 173 -1.17 -10.57 -5.95
CA THR A 173 -0.74 -9.98 -7.22
C THR A 173 -1.92 -9.89 -8.18
N PRO A 174 -2.03 -8.81 -8.99
CA PRO A 174 -3.19 -8.58 -9.87
C PRO A 174 -3.49 -9.72 -10.85
N TYR A 175 -2.49 -10.58 -11.12
CA TYR A 175 -2.66 -11.73 -12.02
C TYR A 175 -3.33 -12.95 -11.36
N ARG A 176 -3.36 -13.01 -10.02
CA ARG A 176 -3.88 -14.15 -9.25
C ARG A 176 -5.15 -13.82 -8.46
N ASN A 177 -5.67 -12.59 -8.57
CA ASN A 177 -6.86 -12.16 -7.83
C ASN A 177 -8.09 -13.04 -8.10
N ASP A 178 -8.35 -13.43 -9.35
CA ASP A 178 -9.48 -14.29 -9.69
C ASP A 178 -9.35 -15.67 -9.02
N VAL A 179 -8.14 -16.24 -9.05
CA VAL A 179 -7.85 -17.53 -8.40
C VAL A 179 -8.01 -17.43 -6.88
N LEU A 180 -7.58 -16.33 -6.29
CA LEU A 180 -7.74 -16.09 -4.86
C LEU A 180 -9.21 -15.98 -4.48
N LEU A 181 -10.01 -15.22 -5.24
CA LEU A 181 -11.44 -15.09 -4.99
C LEU A 181 -12.12 -16.47 -4.99
N GLU A 182 -11.89 -17.30 -6.03
CA GLU A 182 -12.46 -18.63 -6.10
C GLU A 182 -12.00 -19.53 -4.96
N THR A 183 -10.70 -19.48 -4.59
CA THR A 183 -10.18 -20.23 -3.45
C THR A 183 -10.86 -19.78 -2.14
N ALA A 184 -11.05 -18.49 -1.93
CA ALA A 184 -11.72 -17.97 -0.74
C ALA A 184 -13.18 -18.44 -0.65
N LEU A 185 -13.94 -18.36 -1.76
CA LEU A 185 -15.33 -18.78 -1.82
C LEU A 185 -15.53 -20.28 -1.61
N GLN A 186 -14.54 -21.11 -2.00
CA GLN A 186 -14.56 -22.57 -1.79
C GLN A 186 -14.09 -22.97 -0.39
N THR A 187 -13.27 -22.14 0.26
CA THR A 187 -12.58 -22.52 1.51
C THR A 187 -13.29 -22.01 2.75
N LEU A 188 -13.83 -20.78 2.67
CA LEU A 188 -14.46 -20.11 3.81
C LEU A 188 -15.86 -20.64 4.06
N LYS A 189 -16.32 -20.52 5.31
CA LYS A 189 -17.68 -20.91 5.70
C LYS A 189 -18.73 -20.05 4.98
N PRO A 190 -19.91 -20.61 4.70
CA PRO A 190 -21.00 -19.89 4.04
C PRO A 190 -21.40 -18.57 4.72
N THR A 191 -21.31 -18.51 6.06
CA THR A 191 -21.67 -17.33 6.85
C THR A 191 -20.54 -16.31 7.01
N THR A 192 -19.31 -16.67 6.67
CA THR A 192 -18.17 -15.75 6.71
C THR A 192 -18.35 -14.65 5.67
N ARG A 193 -18.13 -13.39 6.09
CA ARG A 193 -18.22 -12.28 5.17
C ARG A 193 -16.88 -12.07 4.47
N LEU A 194 -16.98 -11.93 3.15
CA LEU A 194 -15.85 -11.61 2.28
C LEU A 194 -16.12 -10.28 1.58
N CYS A 195 -15.22 -9.32 1.79
CA CYS A 195 -15.22 -8.08 1.03
C CYS A 195 -14.09 -8.11 0.01
N VAL A 196 -14.38 -7.65 -1.20
CA VAL A 196 -13.44 -7.46 -2.30
C VAL A 196 -13.56 -6.01 -2.76
N ALA A 197 -12.50 -5.23 -2.58
CA ALA A 197 -12.41 -3.84 -2.98
C ALA A 197 -11.36 -3.73 -4.11
N CYS A 198 -11.82 -3.42 -5.30
CA CYS A 198 -11.04 -3.44 -6.54
C CYS A 198 -10.96 -2.05 -7.13
N ASP A 199 -9.80 -1.66 -7.68
CA ASP A 199 -9.52 -0.38 -8.33
C ASP A 199 -9.94 0.84 -7.49
N LEU A 200 -9.66 0.80 -6.18
CA LEU A 200 -10.01 1.88 -5.27
C LEU A 200 -9.53 3.23 -5.80
N THR A 201 -10.40 4.22 -5.75
CA THR A 201 -10.22 5.60 -6.25
C THR A 201 -10.22 5.77 -7.77
N ALA A 202 -10.33 4.70 -8.56
CA ALA A 202 -10.50 4.79 -10.01
C ALA A 202 -11.97 4.85 -10.42
N ASP A 203 -12.26 5.30 -11.65
CA ASP A 203 -13.63 5.29 -12.21
C ASP A 203 -14.20 3.86 -12.33
N THR A 204 -13.33 2.85 -12.32
CA THR A 204 -13.68 1.43 -12.36
C THR A 204 -13.78 0.79 -10.97
N GLU A 205 -13.77 1.61 -9.91
CA GLU A 205 -13.89 1.12 -8.53
C GLU A 205 -15.10 0.21 -8.36
N THR A 206 -14.88 -0.92 -7.72
CA THR A 206 -15.95 -1.83 -7.31
C THR A 206 -15.67 -2.39 -5.93
N ILE A 207 -16.69 -2.34 -5.05
CA ILE A 207 -16.60 -2.87 -3.70
C ILE A 207 -17.80 -3.79 -3.47
N VAL A 208 -17.53 -5.05 -3.18
CA VAL A 208 -18.55 -6.06 -2.87
C VAL A 208 -18.24 -6.66 -1.51
N SER A 209 -19.21 -6.62 -0.59
CA SER A 209 -19.06 -7.13 0.78
C SER A 209 -20.28 -7.96 1.17
N LEU A 210 -20.18 -9.29 1.05
CA LEU A 210 -21.27 -10.25 1.22
C LEU A 210 -20.84 -11.47 2.04
N PRO A 211 -21.78 -12.19 2.69
CA PRO A 211 -21.52 -13.55 3.13
C PRO A 211 -21.12 -14.43 1.93
N VAL A 212 -20.24 -15.40 2.14
CA VAL A 212 -19.76 -16.29 1.07
C VAL A 212 -20.90 -16.98 0.31
N GLN A 213 -21.94 -17.42 1.01
CA GLN A 213 -23.12 -18.06 0.40
C GLN A 213 -23.92 -17.16 -0.54
N ASP A 214 -23.83 -15.82 -0.34
CA ASP A 214 -24.61 -14.83 -1.10
C ASP A 214 -23.83 -14.24 -2.27
N TRP A 215 -22.59 -14.69 -2.47
CA TRP A 215 -21.77 -14.23 -3.59
C TRP A 215 -22.39 -14.67 -4.93
N PRO A 216 -22.56 -13.73 -5.91
CA PRO A 216 -23.16 -14.04 -7.19
C PRO A 216 -22.36 -15.12 -7.94
N LYS A 217 -23.02 -15.92 -8.75
CA LYS A 217 -22.34 -16.93 -9.60
C LYS A 217 -21.44 -16.29 -10.64
N GLU A 218 -21.87 -15.16 -11.19
CA GLU A 218 -21.06 -14.34 -12.08
C GLU A 218 -20.11 -13.49 -11.23
N ARG A 219 -18.81 -13.79 -11.31
CA ARG A 219 -17.76 -13.13 -10.53
C ARG A 219 -17.32 -11.82 -11.19
N PRO A 220 -16.92 -10.81 -10.41
CA PRO A 220 -16.25 -9.64 -10.98
C PRO A 220 -14.92 -10.08 -11.62
N ASN A 221 -14.58 -9.50 -12.74
CA ASN A 221 -13.27 -9.68 -13.36
C ASN A 221 -12.22 -8.87 -12.56
N LEU A 222 -11.32 -9.55 -11.88
CA LEU A 222 -10.26 -8.95 -11.06
C LEU A 222 -8.87 -9.03 -11.74
N LYS A 223 -8.79 -9.61 -12.93
CA LYS A 223 -7.53 -9.84 -13.63
C LYS A 223 -6.83 -8.51 -13.95
N LYS A 224 -5.58 -8.38 -13.52
CA LYS A 224 -4.74 -7.19 -13.68
C LYS A 224 -5.29 -5.93 -12.99
N ARG A 225 -6.15 -6.08 -12.03
CA ARG A 225 -6.75 -4.97 -11.27
C ARG A 225 -6.27 -5.01 -9.82
N PRO A 226 -5.74 -3.91 -9.26
CA PRO A 226 -5.38 -3.84 -7.84
C PRO A 226 -6.59 -4.15 -6.96
N THR A 227 -6.43 -5.07 -6.02
CA THR A 227 -7.57 -5.55 -5.22
C THR A 227 -7.16 -5.81 -3.78
N ILE A 228 -7.98 -5.37 -2.85
CA ILE A 228 -7.92 -5.70 -1.42
C ILE A 228 -9.01 -6.70 -1.09
N PHE A 229 -8.65 -7.73 -0.33
CA PHE A 229 -9.57 -8.73 0.20
C PHE A 229 -9.69 -8.58 1.71
N ILE A 230 -10.90 -8.74 2.25
CA ILE A 230 -11.15 -8.67 3.69
C ILE A 230 -12.06 -9.81 4.12
N ILE A 231 -11.63 -10.57 5.14
CA ILE A 231 -12.44 -11.59 5.82
C ILE A 231 -12.83 -11.04 7.19
N TYR A 232 -14.10 -11.18 7.53
CA TYR A 232 -14.59 -10.84 8.86
C TYR A 232 -15.83 -11.65 9.27
N ALA A 233 -16.04 -11.77 10.57
CA ALA A 233 -17.23 -12.37 11.17
C ALA A 233 -18.09 -11.29 11.85
N GLN A 234 -19.38 -11.40 11.70
CA GLN A 234 -20.36 -10.61 12.46
C GLN A 234 -20.89 -11.37 13.64
#